data_a3dd262d53909c4898dca3beec0ad5fe
#
_entry.id   a3dd262d53909c4898dca3beec0ad5fe
#
_cell.length_a   1.000
_cell.length_b   1.000
_cell.length_c   1.000
_cell.angle_alpha   90.00
_cell.angle_beta   90.00
_cell.angle_gamma   90.00
#
_symmetry.space_group_name_H-M   'P 1'
#
loop_
_entity.id
_entity.type
_entity.pdbx_description
1 polymer ?
#
loop_
_entity_poly.entity_id
_entity_poly.type
_entity_poly.pdbx_seq_one_letter_code
_entity_poly.pdbx_strand_id
1 'polypeptide(L)'
;MKLKALFMVQGALLIILGLLGLLAGESTVSGWGIEVTPDLLTLNRSIALSTLTLGVIVFRIPAWVGNNLREPALIGGAMKTAWIITVGYNLNAGAMSGTGVTINLVLVIIFAILFFVMGARHKNS
;
A
#
# COMPACT_ATOMS: atom_id res chain seq x y z
N MET A 1 -13.90 -12.58 6.52
CA MET A 1 -13.18 -11.43 7.13
C MET A 1 -14.10 -10.22 7.17
N LYS A 2 -14.14 -9.51 8.27
CA LYS A 2 -14.89 -8.27 8.38
C LYS A 2 -14.11 -7.10 7.78
N LEU A 3 -14.80 -6.11 7.23
CA LEU A 3 -14.16 -4.93 6.62
C LEU A 3 -13.24 -4.19 7.60
N LYS A 4 -13.63 -4.09 8.87
CA LYS A 4 -12.79 -3.55 9.93
C LYS A 4 -11.43 -4.26 10.01
N ALA A 5 -11.44 -5.60 9.97
CA ALA A 5 -10.22 -6.39 10.02
C ALA A 5 -9.34 -6.15 8.77
N LEU A 6 -9.96 -5.96 7.61
CA LEU A 6 -9.23 -5.65 6.38
C LEU A 6 -8.46 -4.32 6.49
N PHE A 7 -9.07 -3.27 7.03
CA PHE A 7 -8.38 -2.01 7.31
C PHE A 7 -7.21 -2.19 8.27
N MET A 8 -7.40 -2.96 9.33
CA MET A 8 -6.35 -3.20 10.33
C MET A 8 -5.19 -4.01 9.73
N VAL A 9 -5.46 -5.03 8.95
CA VAL A 9 -4.44 -5.84 8.27
C VAL A 9 -3.67 -4.98 7.26
N GLN A 10 -4.36 -4.20 6.46
CA GLN A 10 -3.72 -3.31 5.50
C GLN A 10 -2.86 -2.26 6.19
N GLY A 11 -3.37 -1.65 7.25
CA GLY A 11 -2.62 -0.67 8.03
C GLY A 11 -1.37 -1.27 8.67
N ALA A 12 -1.48 -2.45 9.26
CA ALA A 12 -0.34 -3.16 9.84
C ALA A 12 0.71 -3.50 8.78
N LEU A 13 0.29 -3.95 7.60
CA LEU A 13 1.20 -4.25 6.49
C LEU A 13 1.94 -2.99 6.03
N LEU A 14 1.25 -1.86 5.89
CA LEU A 14 1.87 -0.59 5.52
C LEU A 14 2.86 -0.10 6.58
N ILE A 15 2.55 -0.29 7.86
CA ILE A 15 3.48 0.03 8.96
C ILE A 15 4.75 -0.80 8.84
N ILE A 16 4.62 -2.10 8.63
CA ILE A 16 5.76 -3.01 8.44
C ILE A 16 6.59 -2.59 7.23
N LEU A 17 5.95 -2.33 6.09
CA LEU A 17 6.64 -1.92 4.87
C LEU A 17 7.35 -0.57 5.04
N GLY A 18 6.72 0.37 5.74
CA GLY A 18 7.32 1.66 6.06
C GLY A 18 8.56 1.51 6.94
N LEU A 19 8.50 0.68 7.97
CA LEU A 19 9.64 0.38 8.84
C LEU A 19 10.77 -0.30 8.06
N LEU A 20 10.47 -1.26 7.20
CA LEU A 20 11.47 -1.91 6.34
C LEU A 20 12.14 -0.91 5.40
N GLY A 21 11.36 0.00 4.81
CA GLY A 21 11.91 1.04 3.96
C GLY A 21 12.84 2.00 4.70
N LEU A 22 12.57 2.28 5.98
CA LEU A 22 13.43 3.13 6.81
C LEU A 22 14.70 2.40 7.27
N LEU A 23 14.58 1.14 7.67
CA LEU A 23 15.67 0.37 8.29
C LEU A 23 16.52 -0.40 7.26
N ALA A 24 15.94 -0.78 6.13
CA ALA A 24 16.57 -1.58 5.08
C ALA A 24 16.39 -0.92 3.69
N GLY A 25 16.71 0.37 3.60
CA GLY A 25 16.48 1.17 2.39
C GLY A 25 17.17 0.64 1.14
N GLU A 26 18.42 0.17 1.26
CA GLU A 26 19.15 -0.39 0.12
C GLU A 26 18.47 -1.62 -0.46
N SER A 27 18.08 -2.57 0.40
CA SER A 27 17.36 -3.77 -0.02
C SER A 27 16.02 -3.44 -0.64
N THR A 28 15.33 -2.44 -0.11
CA THR A 28 14.03 -1.98 -0.64
C THR A 28 14.19 -1.43 -2.05
N VAL A 29 15.13 -0.49 -2.25
CA VAL A 29 15.36 0.14 -3.55
C VAL A 29 15.84 -0.89 -4.58
N SER A 30 16.81 -1.74 -4.22
CA SER A 30 17.33 -2.77 -5.12
C SER A 30 16.29 -3.83 -5.49
N GLY A 31 15.36 -4.14 -4.57
CA GLY A 31 14.24 -5.05 -4.83
C GLY A 31 13.27 -4.55 -5.91
N TRP A 32 13.30 -3.25 -6.22
CA TRP A 32 12.52 -2.64 -7.31
C TRP A 32 13.31 -2.55 -8.62
N GLY A 33 14.50 -3.13 -8.68
CA GLY A 33 15.34 -3.11 -9.89
C GLY A 33 15.91 -1.74 -10.22
N ILE A 34 16.01 -0.87 -9.21
CA ILE A 34 16.52 0.49 -9.36
C ILE A 34 17.93 0.57 -8.77
N GLU A 35 18.82 1.27 -9.45
CA GLU A 35 20.18 1.50 -8.96
C GLU A 35 20.14 2.30 -7.65
N VAL A 36 20.87 1.80 -6.65
CA VAL A 36 20.95 2.45 -5.34
C VAL A 36 21.91 3.63 -5.40
N THR A 37 21.39 4.83 -5.16
CA THR A 37 22.19 6.07 -5.06
C THR A 37 21.87 6.78 -3.73
N PRO A 38 22.77 7.66 -3.21
CA PRO A 38 22.48 8.43 -2.01
C PRO A 38 21.20 9.25 -2.10
N ASP A 39 20.93 9.86 -3.26
CA ASP A 39 19.72 10.65 -3.47
C ASP A 39 18.45 9.79 -3.44
N LEU A 40 18.49 8.61 -4.06
CA LEU A 40 17.38 7.66 -4.01
C LEU A 40 17.15 7.13 -2.61
N LEU A 41 18.20 6.88 -1.83
CA LEU A 41 18.05 6.47 -0.44
C LEU A 41 17.36 7.54 0.40
N THR A 42 17.71 8.81 0.20
CA THR A 42 17.08 9.93 0.88
C THR A 42 15.59 10.03 0.51
N LEU A 43 15.28 9.93 -0.78
CA LEU A 43 13.89 9.92 -1.27
C LEU A 43 13.11 8.72 -0.72
N ASN A 44 13.74 7.54 -0.71
CA ASN A 44 13.13 6.33 -0.18
C ASN A 44 12.78 6.46 1.31
N ARG A 45 13.62 7.13 2.11
CA ARG A 45 13.30 7.39 3.53
C ARG A 45 12.05 8.24 3.68
N SER A 46 11.89 9.25 2.85
CA SER A 46 10.68 10.10 2.85
C SER A 46 9.45 9.29 2.45
N ILE A 47 9.54 8.47 1.42
CA ILE A 47 8.46 7.58 0.99
C ILE A 47 8.13 6.56 2.08
N ALA A 48 9.14 5.97 2.71
CA ALA A 48 8.94 4.99 3.77
C ALA A 48 8.26 5.61 5.00
N LEU A 49 8.62 6.83 5.38
CA LEU A 49 7.96 7.54 6.46
C LEU A 49 6.50 7.86 6.11
N SER A 50 6.24 8.26 4.87
CA SER A 50 4.86 8.50 4.38
C SER A 50 4.05 7.20 4.39
N THR A 51 4.64 6.09 4.00
CA THR A 51 3.99 4.77 4.03
C THR A 51 3.66 4.35 5.47
N LEU A 52 4.59 4.55 6.39
CA LEU A 52 4.37 4.30 7.82
C LEU A 52 3.21 5.14 8.36
N THR A 53 3.20 6.44 8.06
CA THR A 53 2.14 7.36 8.47
C THR A 53 0.79 6.94 7.91
N LEU A 54 0.74 6.63 6.61
CA LEU A 54 -0.47 6.12 5.97
C LEU A 54 -0.94 4.83 6.62
N GLY A 55 -0.02 3.93 6.98
CA GLY A 55 -0.34 2.69 7.68
C GLY A 55 -1.03 2.92 9.02
N VAL A 56 -0.52 3.87 9.81
CA VAL A 56 -1.15 4.26 11.09
C VAL A 56 -2.55 4.82 10.85
N ILE A 57 -2.72 5.69 9.87
CA ILE A 57 -4.02 6.27 9.51
C ILE A 57 -5.01 5.16 9.12
N VAL A 58 -4.62 4.28 8.20
CA VAL A 58 -5.47 3.18 7.71
C VAL A 58 -5.86 2.25 8.86
N PHE A 59 -4.92 1.92 9.73
CA PHE A 59 -5.17 1.09 10.91
C PHE A 59 -6.21 1.72 11.84
N ARG A 60 -6.20 3.05 11.96
CA ARG A 60 -7.08 3.79 12.86
C ARG A 60 -8.42 4.19 12.25
N ILE A 61 -8.59 4.11 10.95
CA ILE A 61 -9.86 4.49 10.30
C ILE A 61 -11.08 3.86 10.98
N PRO A 62 -11.11 2.53 11.27
CA PRO A 62 -12.28 1.94 11.92
C PRO A 62 -12.59 2.54 13.31
N ALA A 63 -11.58 2.99 14.03
CA ALA A 63 -11.79 3.63 15.33
C ALA A 63 -12.41 5.02 15.21
N TRP A 64 -12.13 5.73 14.11
CA TRP A 64 -12.61 7.09 13.89
C TRP A 64 -14.02 7.15 13.28
N VAL A 65 -14.31 6.25 12.34
CA VAL A 65 -15.58 6.27 11.61
C VAL A 65 -16.55 5.17 12.06
N GLY A 66 -16.14 4.31 12.96
CA GLY A 66 -16.96 3.20 13.43
C GLY A 66 -17.31 2.25 12.30
N ASN A 67 -18.58 1.95 12.11
CA ASN A 67 -19.05 1.03 11.08
C ASN A 67 -19.32 1.70 9.71
N ASN A 68 -19.05 3.00 9.58
CA ASN A 68 -19.23 3.75 8.33
C ASN A 68 -18.01 3.57 7.40
N LEU A 69 -17.70 2.31 7.04
CA LEU A 69 -16.48 1.93 6.32
C LEU A 69 -16.64 1.80 4.80
N ARG A 70 -17.87 1.90 4.29
CA ARG A 70 -18.13 1.68 2.87
C ARG A 70 -17.38 2.67 1.98
N GLU A 71 -17.55 3.96 2.23
CA GLU A 71 -16.89 5.00 1.44
C GLU A 71 -15.35 4.93 1.58
N PRO A 72 -14.77 4.88 2.79
CA PRO A 72 -13.33 4.68 2.93
C PRO A 72 -12.79 3.45 2.18
N ALA A 73 -13.53 2.35 2.18
CA ALA A 73 -13.12 1.14 1.46
C ALA A 73 -13.12 1.34 -0.05
N LEU A 74 -14.14 1.96 -0.59
CA LEU A 74 -14.23 2.23 -2.04
C LEU A 74 -13.15 3.22 -2.49
N ILE A 75 -12.88 4.24 -1.70
CA ILE A 75 -11.77 5.18 -1.95
C ILE A 75 -10.42 4.44 -1.89
N GLY A 76 -10.24 3.58 -0.89
CA GLY A 76 -9.03 2.77 -0.78
C GLY A 76 -8.81 1.87 -2.00
N GLY A 77 -9.86 1.24 -2.48
CA GLY A 77 -9.82 0.45 -3.71
C GLY A 77 -9.46 1.29 -4.95
N ALA A 78 -10.04 2.47 -5.08
CA ALA A 78 -9.74 3.39 -6.18
C ALA A 78 -8.27 3.85 -6.15
N MET A 79 -7.75 4.21 -4.97
CA MET A 79 -6.36 4.62 -4.82
C MET A 79 -5.39 3.47 -5.15
N LYS A 80 -5.71 2.25 -4.76
CA LYS A 80 -4.92 1.06 -5.10
C LYS A 80 -4.95 0.78 -6.60
N THR A 81 -6.08 1.00 -7.26
CA THR A 81 -6.19 0.87 -8.72
C THR A 81 -5.27 1.86 -9.42
N ALA A 82 -5.21 3.10 -8.95
CA ALA A 82 -4.28 4.10 -9.47
C ALA A 82 -2.82 3.66 -9.29
N TRP A 83 -2.48 3.09 -8.14
CA TRP A 83 -1.16 2.53 -7.88
C TRP A 83 -0.82 1.38 -8.84
N ILE A 84 -1.77 0.45 -9.05
CA ILE A 84 -1.60 -0.67 -9.98
C ILE A 84 -1.31 -0.18 -11.39
N ILE A 85 -2.06 0.81 -11.87
CA ILE A 85 -1.86 1.41 -13.18
C ILE A 85 -0.46 2.03 -13.28
N THR A 86 -0.04 2.78 -12.27
CA THR A 86 1.26 3.45 -12.25
C THR A 86 2.41 2.44 -12.25
N VAL A 87 2.36 1.44 -11.36
CA VAL A 87 3.41 0.42 -11.28
C VAL A 87 3.42 -0.46 -12.52
N GLY A 88 2.26 -0.84 -13.02
CA GLY A 88 2.13 -1.63 -14.25
C GLY A 88 2.72 -0.91 -15.46
N TYR A 89 2.47 0.39 -15.58
CA TYR A 89 3.07 1.22 -16.62
C TYR A 89 4.60 1.22 -16.52
N ASN A 90 5.15 1.43 -15.33
CA ASN A 90 6.60 1.45 -15.12
C ASN A 90 7.26 0.09 -15.37
N LEU A 91 6.60 -1.01 -15.02
CA LEU A 91 7.05 -2.37 -15.35
C LEU A 91 7.10 -2.56 -16.86
N ASN A 92 6.08 -2.18 -17.58
CA ASN A 92 5.99 -2.32 -19.03
C ASN A 92 7.02 -1.44 -19.75
N ALA A 93 7.30 -0.26 -19.19
CA ALA A 93 8.30 0.68 -19.72
C ALA A 93 9.75 0.28 -19.36
N GLY A 94 9.95 -0.73 -18.53
CA GLY A 94 11.27 -1.16 -18.08
C GLY A 94 11.90 -0.29 -17.00
N ALA A 95 11.16 0.67 -16.43
CA ALA A 95 11.66 1.55 -15.38
C ALA A 95 11.78 0.86 -14.02
N MET A 96 11.03 -0.21 -13.82
CA MET A 96 11.03 -1.04 -12.61
C MET A 96 11.10 -2.51 -13.00
N SER A 97 11.73 -3.33 -12.17
CA SER A 97 11.83 -4.77 -12.38
C SER A 97 12.14 -5.48 -11.06
N GLY A 98 12.05 -6.80 -11.06
CA GLY A 98 12.48 -7.62 -9.94
C GLY A 98 11.35 -8.12 -9.06
N THR A 99 11.72 -8.95 -8.10
CA THR A 99 10.81 -9.66 -7.21
C THR A 99 10.02 -8.71 -6.30
N GLY A 100 10.67 -7.65 -5.81
CA GLY A 100 10.01 -6.66 -4.95
C GLY A 100 8.82 -5.98 -5.61
N VAL A 101 8.97 -5.59 -6.87
CA VAL A 101 7.89 -4.98 -7.66
C VAL A 101 6.75 -5.97 -7.86
N THR A 102 7.06 -7.21 -8.22
CA THR A 102 6.06 -8.26 -8.45
C THR A 102 5.27 -8.55 -7.18
N ILE A 103 5.94 -8.71 -6.04
CA ILE A 103 5.26 -8.94 -4.75
C ILE A 103 4.36 -7.76 -4.40
N ASN A 104 4.86 -6.53 -4.54
CA ASN A 104 4.05 -5.33 -4.28
C ASN A 104 2.80 -5.31 -5.15
N LEU A 105 2.94 -5.53 -6.45
CA LEU A 105 1.83 -5.48 -7.39
C LEU A 105 0.77 -6.54 -7.06
N VAL A 106 1.19 -7.77 -6.77
CA VAL A 106 0.26 -8.85 -6.39
C VAL A 106 -0.50 -8.49 -5.12
N LEU A 107 0.19 -8.01 -4.09
CA LEU A 107 -0.45 -7.60 -2.84
C LEU A 107 -1.46 -6.46 -3.05
N VAL A 108 -1.08 -5.45 -3.83
CA VAL A 108 -1.97 -4.30 -4.10
C VAL A 108 -3.20 -4.74 -4.88
N ILE A 109 -3.06 -5.64 -5.86
CA ILE A 109 -4.21 -6.20 -6.60
C ILE A 109 -5.16 -6.93 -5.66
N ILE A 110 -4.64 -7.79 -4.80
CA ILE A 110 -5.45 -8.53 -3.83
C ILE A 110 -6.22 -7.57 -2.92
N PHE A 111 -5.55 -6.58 -2.33
CA PHE A 111 -6.20 -5.61 -1.47
C PHE A 111 -7.20 -4.72 -2.21
N ALA A 112 -6.90 -4.32 -3.45
CA ALA A 112 -7.84 -3.54 -4.27
C ALA A 112 -9.15 -4.30 -4.47
N ILE A 113 -9.06 -5.58 -4.85
CA ILE A 113 -10.23 -6.43 -5.04
C ILE A 113 -11.02 -6.57 -3.71
N LEU A 114 -10.32 -6.85 -2.61
CA LEU A 114 -10.97 -7.00 -1.30
C LEU A 114 -11.66 -5.71 -0.85
N PHE A 115 -11.02 -4.57 -1.01
CA PHE A 115 -11.63 -3.29 -0.63
C PHE A 115 -12.85 -2.96 -1.47
N PHE A 116 -12.80 -3.19 -2.79
CA PHE A 116 -13.97 -2.96 -3.64
C PHE A 116 -15.12 -3.93 -3.32
N VAL A 117 -14.83 -5.22 -3.25
CA VAL A 117 -15.88 -6.23 -3.05
C VAL A 117 -16.49 -6.10 -1.65
N MET A 118 -15.66 -6.02 -0.62
CA MET A 118 -16.15 -5.92 0.76
C MET A 118 -16.77 -4.55 1.01
N GLY A 119 -16.22 -3.48 0.45
CA GLY A 119 -16.77 -2.14 0.55
C GLY A 119 -18.14 -2.03 -0.12
N ALA A 120 -18.30 -2.58 -1.32
CA ALA A 120 -19.57 -2.58 -2.03
C ALA A 120 -20.67 -3.36 -1.31
N ARG A 121 -20.29 -4.44 -0.62
CA ARG A 121 -21.23 -5.28 0.15
C ARG A 121 -21.46 -4.77 1.57
N HIS A 122 -20.64 -3.86 2.05
CA HIS A 122 -20.75 -3.36 3.42
C HIS A 122 -21.96 -2.45 3.58
N LYS A 123 -22.71 -2.67 4.65
CA LYS A 123 -23.80 -1.79 5.05
C LYS A 123 -23.34 -0.93 6.23
N ASN A 124 -23.32 0.37 6.03
CA ASN A 124 -23.07 1.30 7.12
C ASN A 124 -24.21 1.25 8.13
N SER A 125 -23.92 1.55 9.37
CA SER A 125 -24.94 1.62 10.43
C SER A 125 -25.03 3.02 11.02
#